data_1dfd4a26080f4ffa13d82c7b6f25d44b
#
_entry.id   1dfd4a26080f4ffa13d82c7b6f25d44b
#
_cell.length_a   1.000
_cell.length_b   1.000
_cell.length_c   1.000
_cell.angle_alpha   90.00
_cell.angle_beta   90.00
_cell.angle_gamma   90.00
#
_symmetry.space_group_name_H-M   'P 1'
#
loop_
_entity.id
_entity.type
_entity.pdbx_description
1 polymer ?
#
loop_
_entity_poly.entity_id
_entity_poly.type
_entity_poly.pdbx_seq_one_letter_code
_entity_poly.pdbx_strand_id
1 'polypeptide(L)'
;MTDSGPAGYATNGFNENLSLFQQGKCGMWIDATVAASFVTNPKDSTVADKVSFALAPDNGMGVRSNWLWAWALAVPAGTQKEAAAKQFIEWATSNSYIELVAANEGWANVPPGARTSLYENPNYTSVPFAKMTLDSILSADPNNSTVDPSPYVGIQFAAIPEFAGIATEVSQEFSAVYAGQQSIADALAKAQAITNDAMEAAGYR
;
A
#
# COMPACT_ATOMS: atom_id res chain seq x y z
N MET A 1 -20.31 -2.11 0.47
CA MET A 1 -19.39 -1.01 0.88
C MET A 1 -20.15 0.28 1.15
N THR A 2 -21.11 0.65 0.32
CA THR A 2 -21.89 1.89 0.47
C THR A 2 -22.61 2.02 1.80
N ASP A 3 -23.11 0.92 2.36
CA ASP A 3 -23.91 0.90 3.58
C ASP A 3 -23.07 0.84 4.87
N SER A 4 -21.76 0.58 4.76
CA SER A 4 -20.85 0.37 5.90
C SER A 4 -19.60 1.24 5.85
N GLY A 5 -19.40 1.98 4.77
CA GLY A 5 -18.27 2.90 4.61
C GLY A 5 -18.52 4.24 5.32
N PRO A 6 -17.45 4.97 5.70
CA PRO A 6 -17.57 6.29 6.27
C PRO A 6 -18.10 7.30 5.25
N ALA A 7 -18.66 8.42 5.70
CA ALA A 7 -19.03 9.52 4.81
C ALA A 7 -17.78 9.98 4.03
N GLY A 8 -17.93 10.21 2.72
CA GLY A 8 -16.82 10.62 1.85
C GLY A 8 -15.96 9.47 1.29
N TYR A 9 -16.29 8.22 1.58
CA TYR A 9 -15.52 7.05 1.15
C TYR A 9 -15.20 7.00 -0.36
N ALA A 10 -16.03 7.61 -1.20
CA ALA A 10 -15.82 7.65 -2.65
C ALA A 10 -14.60 8.48 -3.08
N THR A 11 -14.12 9.36 -2.21
CA THR A 11 -12.98 10.27 -2.48
C THR A 11 -11.87 10.18 -1.45
N ASN A 12 -12.05 9.36 -0.40
CA ASN A 12 -11.03 9.19 0.63
C ASN A 12 -9.85 8.39 0.11
N GLY A 13 -8.65 8.92 0.32
CA GLY A 13 -7.39 8.21 0.17
C GLY A 13 -6.85 7.68 1.49
N PHE A 14 -5.56 7.33 1.50
CA PHE A 14 -4.88 6.80 2.69
C PHE A 14 -4.98 7.75 3.89
N ASN A 15 -4.70 9.04 3.71
CA ASN A 15 -4.64 10.00 4.82
C ASN A 15 -6.01 10.24 5.46
N GLU A 16 -7.06 10.34 4.65
CA GLU A 16 -8.44 10.53 5.12
C GLU A 16 -8.90 9.30 5.92
N ASN A 17 -8.64 8.10 5.42
CA ASN A 17 -8.99 6.85 6.08
C ASN A 17 -8.16 6.65 7.36
N LEU A 18 -6.86 6.97 7.35
CA LEU A 18 -6.01 6.97 8.54
C LEU A 18 -6.61 7.88 9.63
N SER A 19 -6.96 9.11 9.27
CA SER A 19 -7.54 10.07 10.21
C SER A 19 -8.86 9.57 10.80
N LEU A 20 -9.74 9.00 9.98
CA LEU A 20 -11.00 8.41 10.44
C LEU A 20 -10.79 7.26 11.41
N PHE A 21 -9.83 6.38 11.10
CA PHE A 21 -9.51 5.24 11.96
C PHE A 21 -8.89 5.67 13.29
N GLN A 22 -7.93 6.61 13.27
CA GLN A 22 -7.34 7.19 14.49
C GLN A 22 -8.37 7.86 15.41
N GLN A 23 -9.44 8.42 14.83
CA GLN A 23 -10.57 9.01 15.57
C GLN A 23 -11.58 7.96 16.07
N GLY A 24 -11.38 6.67 15.81
CA GLY A 24 -12.30 5.60 16.22
C GLY A 24 -13.62 5.57 15.45
N LYS A 25 -13.67 6.17 14.25
CA LYS A 25 -14.87 6.21 13.39
C LYS A 25 -15.04 4.98 12.51
N CYS A 26 -14.04 4.12 12.43
CA CYS A 26 -14.07 2.89 11.66
C CYS A 26 -13.74 1.72 12.58
N GLY A 27 -14.49 0.64 12.48
CA GLY A 27 -14.25 -0.61 13.21
C GLY A 27 -13.18 -1.50 12.59
N MET A 28 -12.90 -1.29 11.30
CA MET A 28 -11.90 -2.04 10.53
C MET A 28 -11.33 -1.15 9.44
N TRP A 29 -10.03 -1.34 9.16
CA TRP A 29 -9.35 -0.71 8.04
C TRP A 29 -8.38 -1.72 7.41
N ILE A 30 -8.42 -1.85 6.09
CA ILE A 30 -7.54 -2.71 5.32
C ILE A 30 -6.68 -1.79 4.46
N ASP A 31 -5.38 -1.77 4.73
CA ASP A 31 -4.41 -0.92 4.03
C ASP A 31 -2.97 -1.40 4.30
N ALA A 32 -1.99 -0.59 3.92
CA ALA A 32 -0.58 -0.89 4.07
C ALA A 32 -0.14 -1.00 5.53
N THR A 33 0.77 -1.93 5.80
CA THR A 33 1.31 -2.19 7.15
C THR A 33 2.00 -0.97 7.78
N VAL A 34 2.46 -0.01 6.98
CA VAL A 34 3.02 1.27 7.49
C VAL A 34 2.01 2.06 8.33
N ALA A 35 0.71 1.89 8.10
CA ALA A 35 -0.33 2.53 8.89
C ALA A 35 -0.28 2.15 10.38
N ALA A 36 0.28 0.98 10.70
CA ALA A 36 0.31 0.47 12.07
C ALA A 36 1.02 1.41 13.05
N SER A 37 2.15 2.01 12.65
CA SER A 37 2.86 2.98 13.50
C SER A 37 2.03 4.23 13.81
N PHE A 38 1.27 4.71 12.83
CA PHE A 38 0.41 5.89 13.01
C PHE A 38 -0.79 5.59 13.90
N VAL A 39 -1.45 4.45 13.72
CA VAL A 39 -2.64 4.12 14.51
C VAL A 39 -2.32 3.71 15.93
N THR A 40 -1.10 3.26 16.22
CA THR A 40 -0.63 2.94 17.58
C THR A 40 0.05 4.12 18.29
N ASN A 41 0.21 5.26 17.63
CA ASN A 41 0.78 6.45 18.26
C ASN A 41 -0.26 7.12 19.18
N PRO A 42 -0.09 7.13 20.51
CA PRO A 42 -1.06 7.70 21.43
C PRO A 42 -1.16 9.24 21.37
N LYS A 43 -0.22 9.91 20.69
CA LYS A 43 -0.29 11.35 20.48
C LYS A 43 -1.34 11.75 19.44
N ASP A 44 -1.58 10.86 18.45
CA ASP A 44 -2.38 11.16 17.27
C ASP A 44 -3.61 10.25 17.16
N SER A 45 -3.66 9.14 17.92
CA SER A 45 -4.71 8.13 17.81
C SER A 45 -5.45 7.92 19.13
N THR A 46 -6.77 8.05 19.10
CA THR A 46 -7.67 7.77 20.24
C THR A 46 -7.92 6.27 20.44
N VAL A 47 -7.44 5.44 19.51
CA VAL A 47 -7.59 4.00 19.51
C VAL A 47 -6.26 3.25 19.62
N ALA A 48 -5.18 3.95 19.96
CA ALA A 48 -3.82 3.41 19.97
C ALA A 48 -3.66 2.13 20.81
N ASP A 49 -4.40 2.01 21.91
CA ASP A 49 -4.43 0.87 22.84
C ASP A 49 -5.58 -0.12 22.56
N LYS A 50 -6.35 0.07 21.49
CA LYS A 50 -7.59 -0.68 21.19
C LYS A 50 -7.54 -1.40 19.87
N VAL A 51 -6.41 -1.33 19.15
CA VAL A 51 -6.25 -1.94 17.83
C VAL A 51 -5.54 -3.27 17.92
N SER A 52 -5.90 -4.17 17.02
CA SER A 52 -5.16 -5.41 16.76
C SER A 52 -4.91 -5.53 15.25
N PHE A 53 -3.91 -6.34 14.91
CA PHE A 53 -3.45 -6.49 13.54
C PHE A 53 -3.64 -7.93 13.07
N ALA A 54 -4.06 -8.09 11.82
CA ALA A 54 -4.23 -9.38 11.18
C ALA A 54 -3.75 -9.32 9.74
N LEU A 55 -3.37 -10.46 9.19
CA LEU A 55 -3.12 -10.59 7.76
C LEU A 55 -4.40 -10.34 6.96
N ALA A 56 -4.25 -9.90 5.70
CA ALA A 56 -5.36 -9.78 4.78
C ALA A 56 -6.16 -11.10 4.72
N PRO A 57 -7.50 -11.06 4.67
CA PRO A 57 -8.32 -12.25 4.60
C PRO A 57 -8.06 -13.00 3.28
N ASP A 58 -8.06 -14.32 3.34
CA ASP A 58 -7.89 -15.21 2.17
C ASP A 58 -9.18 -15.92 1.76
N ASN A 59 -10.23 -15.76 2.54
CA ASN A 59 -11.53 -16.39 2.32
C ASN A 59 -11.45 -17.92 2.11
N GLY A 60 -10.46 -18.58 2.70
CA GLY A 60 -10.23 -20.02 2.56
C GLY A 60 -9.64 -20.45 1.21
N MET A 61 -9.21 -19.53 0.37
CA MET A 61 -8.63 -19.82 -0.95
C MET A 61 -7.12 -20.10 -0.90
N GLY A 62 -6.47 -19.91 0.25
CA GLY A 62 -5.03 -20.13 0.42
C GLY A 62 -4.13 -19.08 -0.20
N VAL A 63 -4.68 -18.11 -0.91
CA VAL A 63 -3.99 -16.92 -1.43
C VAL A 63 -4.63 -15.68 -0.83
N ARG A 64 -3.78 -14.68 -0.53
CA ARG A 64 -4.21 -13.42 0.05
C ARG A 64 -4.08 -12.30 -0.98
N SER A 65 -5.01 -11.35 -0.93
CA SER A 65 -4.91 -10.12 -1.73
C SER A 65 -3.83 -9.20 -1.16
N ASN A 66 -2.61 -9.71 -1.05
CA ASN A 66 -1.47 -8.94 -0.59
C ASN A 66 -0.90 -8.12 -1.73
N TRP A 67 -0.72 -6.84 -1.46
CA TRP A 67 -0.08 -5.92 -2.37
C TRP A 67 1.28 -5.52 -1.81
N LEU A 68 2.35 -6.06 -2.39
CA LEU A 68 3.71 -5.75 -1.96
C LEU A 68 4.12 -4.38 -2.52
N TRP A 69 3.76 -3.34 -1.79
CA TRP A 69 4.16 -1.97 -2.11
C TRP A 69 5.61 -1.72 -1.67
N ALA A 70 6.39 -1.08 -2.55
CA ALA A 70 7.74 -0.64 -2.24
C ALA A 70 7.98 0.78 -2.76
N TRP A 71 8.49 1.64 -1.89
CA TRP A 71 9.06 2.92 -2.28
C TRP A 71 10.54 2.76 -2.59
N ALA A 72 11.04 3.54 -3.53
CA ALA A 72 12.45 3.54 -3.92
C ALA A 72 13.00 4.97 -3.94
N LEU A 73 14.26 5.09 -3.55
CA LEU A 73 15.03 6.31 -3.79
C LEU A 73 15.78 6.15 -5.12
N ALA A 74 15.77 7.18 -5.95
CA ALA A 74 16.40 7.16 -7.25
C ALA A 74 17.31 8.38 -7.45
N VAL A 75 18.34 8.20 -8.24
CA VAL A 75 19.20 9.28 -8.71
C VAL A 75 18.73 9.70 -10.10
N PRO A 76 18.21 10.93 -10.31
CA PRO A 76 17.75 11.37 -11.60
C PRO A 76 18.91 11.43 -12.62
N ALA A 77 18.65 11.01 -13.85
CA ALA A 77 19.61 11.17 -14.94
C ALA A 77 19.94 12.65 -15.15
N GLY A 78 21.20 12.95 -15.37
CA GLY A 78 21.68 14.32 -15.58
C GLY A 78 21.92 15.15 -14.31
N THR A 79 21.74 14.58 -13.10
CA THR A 79 22.11 15.27 -11.86
C THR A 79 23.62 15.59 -11.85
N GLN A 80 23.97 16.77 -11.36
CA GLN A 80 25.37 17.16 -11.14
C GLN A 80 25.87 16.74 -9.74
N LYS A 81 25.02 16.06 -8.93
CA LYS A 81 25.30 15.69 -7.54
C LYS A 81 25.20 14.17 -7.32
N GLU A 82 25.55 13.39 -8.33
CA GLU A 82 25.38 11.93 -8.31
C GLU A 82 26.05 11.26 -7.09
N ALA A 83 27.31 11.63 -6.80
CA ALA A 83 28.05 11.05 -5.68
C ALA A 83 27.37 11.35 -4.33
N ALA A 84 26.91 12.56 -4.10
CA ALA A 84 26.21 12.94 -2.88
C ALA A 84 24.84 12.23 -2.77
N ALA A 85 24.12 12.11 -3.88
CA ALA A 85 22.86 11.39 -3.91
C ALA A 85 23.02 9.90 -3.58
N LYS A 86 24.06 9.25 -4.12
CA LYS A 86 24.39 7.86 -3.79
C LYS A 86 24.74 7.69 -2.32
N GLN A 87 25.57 8.54 -1.74
CA GLN A 87 25.90 8.52 -0.32
C GLN A 87 24.64 8.68 0.56
N PHE A 88 23.75 9.59 0.17
CA PHE A 88 22.48 9.76 0.88
C PHE A 88 21.61 8.48 0.83
N ILE A 89 21.47 7.87 -0.34
CA ILE A 89 20.70 6.65 -0.51
C ILE A 89 21.28 5.50 0.32
N GLU A 90 22.60 5.30 0.27
CA GLU A 90 23.29 4.30 1.07
C GLU A 90 23.02 4.48 2.56
N TRP A 91 23.13 5.71 3.06
CA TRP A 91 22.85 6.02 4.45
C TRP A 91 21.36 5.84 4.77
N ALA A 92 20.45 6.41 3.97
CA ALA A 92 19.01 6.39 4.23
C ALA A 92 18.40 4.98 4.18
N THR A 93 19.09 4.02 3.56
CA THR A 93 18.69 2.61 3.52
C THR A 93 19.53 1.70 4.43
N SER A 94 20.39 2.26 5.28
CA SER A 94 21.31 1.53 6.15
C SER A 94 20.69 1.16 7.51
N ASN A 95 21.35 0.25 8.23
CA ASN A 95 21.02 -0.03 9.63
C ASN A 95 21.25 1.20 10.53
N SER A 96 22.24 2.04 10.22
CA SER A 96 22.49 3.27 10.98
C SER A 96 21.32 4.25 10.91
N TYR A 97 20.62 4.33 9.77
CA TYR A 97 19.41 5.13 9.67
C TYR A 97 18.27 4.51 10.51
N ILE A 98 18.10 3.20 10.49
CA ILE A 98 17.13 2.48 11.32
C ILE A 98 17.35 2.78 12.81
N GLU A 99 18.61 2.68 13.28
CA GLU A 99 18.99 2.97 14.66
C GLU A 99 18.77 4.44 15.03
N LEU A 100 19.04 5.37 14.10
CA LEU A 100 18.77 6.79 14.29
C LEU A 100 17.28 7.06 14.49
N VAL A 101 16.42 6.48 13.65
CA VAL A 101 14.96 6.62 13.79
C VAL A 101 14.50 5.99 15.10
N ALA A 102 14.97 4.79 15.43
CA ALA A 102 14.62 4.11 16.68
C ALA A 102 15.00 4.93 17.92
N ALA A 103 16.17 5.56 17.90
CA ALA A 103 16.65 6.38 19.01
C ALA A 103 15.86 7.68 19.21
N ASN A 104 15.39 8.31 18.13
CA ASN A 104 14.68 9.58 18.19
C ASN A 104 13.17 9.44 18.28
N GLU A 105 12.59 8.46 17.56
CA GLU A 105 11.13 8.32 17.40
C GLU A 105 10.59 7.01 17.99
N GLY A 106 11.47 6.12 18.44
CA GLY A 106 11.10 4.80 18.94
C GLY A 106 10.97 3.73 17.86
N TRP A 107 11.08 2.45 18.28
CA TRP A 107 11.09 1.30 17.37
C TRP A 107 9.80 1.11 16.57
N ALA A 108 8.65 1.56 17.08
CA ALA A 108 7.39 1.50 16.36
C ALA A 108 7.36 2.42 15.13
N ASN A 109 8.19 3.44 15.09
CA ASN A 109 8.27 4.40 13.98
C ASN A 109 9.40 4.08 12.97
N VAL A 110 10.17 3.03 13.22
CA VAL A 110 11.14 2.54 12.23
C VAL A 110 10.38 2.07 10.99
N PRO A 111 10.74 2.55 9.79
CA PRO A 111 10.10 2.11 8.56
C PRO A 111 10.19 0.59 8.40
N PRO A 112 9.08 -0.11 8.12
CA PRO A 112 9.10 -1.54 7.84
C PRO A 112 9.84 -1.77 6.52
N GLY A 113 11.11 -2.04 6.62
CA GLY A 113 11.99 -2.14 5.46
C GLY A 113 12.14 -3.55 4.92
N ALA A 114 12.88 -3.66 3.82
CA ALA A 114 13.23 -4.92 3.17
C ALA A 114 14.43 -5.66 3.83
N ARG A 115 14.92 -5.18 4.96
CA ARG A 115 16.07 -5.80 5.65
C ARG A 115 15.59 -6.83 6.66
N THR A 116 15.98 -8.09 6.47
CA THR A 116 15.69 -9.19 7.42
C THR A 116 16.24 -8.93 8.81
N SER A 117 17.41 -8.28 8.92
CA SER A 117 18.03 -7.92 10.19
C SER A 117 17.17 -7.04 11.09
N LEU A 118 16.25 -6.25 10.53
CA LEU A 118 15.30 -5.50 11.32
C LEU A 118 14.35 -6.42 12.10
N TYR A 119 13.87 -7.47 11.44
CA TYR A 119 12.94 -8.45 12.02
C TYR A 119 13.62 -9.48 12.93
N GLU A 120 14.94 -9.46 13.01
CA GLU A 120 15.75 -10.23 13.96
C GLU A 120 16.12 -9.40 15.19
N ASN A 121 15.93 -8.08 15.14
CA ASN A 121 16.23 -7.18 16.26
C ASN A 121 15.17 -7.31 17.35
N PRO A 122 15.54 -7.70 18.62
CA PRO A 122 14.59 -7.93 19.69
C PRO A 122 13.78 -6.68 20.08
N ASN A 123 14.34 -5.49 19.89
CA ASN A 123 13.63 -4.26 20.18
C ASN A 123 12.52 -3.99 19.13
N TYR A 124 12.78 -4.29 17.85
CA TYR A 124 11.75 -4.14 16.81
C TYR A 124 10.71 -5.26 16.91
N THR A 125 11.12 -6.50 17.18
CA THR A 125 10.18 -7.63 17.30
C THR A 125 9.26 -7.53 18.52
N SER A 126 9.59 -6.69 19.49
CA SER A 126 8.69 -6.36 20.61
C SER A 126 7.52 -5.45 20.21
N VAL A 127 7.59 -4.79 19.03
CA VAL A 127 6.51 -3.94 18.51
C VAL A 127 5.32 -4.82 18.10
N PRO A 128 4.08 -4.51 18.52
CA PRO A 128 2.93 -5.41 18.37
C PRO A 128 2.63 -5.85 16.93
N PHE A 129 2.97 -5.06 15.95
CA PHE A 129 2.70 -5.34 14.52
C PHE A 129 3.92 -5.88 13.74
N ALA A 130 5.11 -5.95 14.35
CA ALA A 130 6.33 -6.33 13.64
C ALA A 130 6.24 -7.72 12.98
N LYS A 131 5.76 -8.72 13.73
CA LYS A 131 5.57 -10.07 13.19
C LYS A 131 4.57 -10.11 12.05
N MET A 132 3.41 -9.47 12.21
CA MET A 132 2.38 -9.42 11.16
C MET A 132 2.91 -8.73 9.91
N THR A 133 3.71 -7.67 10.06
CA THR A 133 4.35 -6.97 8.93
C THR A 133 5.28 -7.91 8.15
N LEU A 134 6.14 -8.66 8.85
CA LEU A 134 7.02 -9.64 8.22
C LEU A 134 6.21 -10.74 7.51
N ASP A 135 5.23 -11.31 8.21
CA ASP A 135 4.38 -12.38 7.66
C ASP A 135 3.63 -11.89 6.40
N SER A 136 3.16 -10.64 6.41
CA SER A 136 2.51 -10.03 5.25
C SER A 136 3.47 -9.89 4.06
N ILE A 137 4.68 -9.41 4.28
CA ILE A 137 5.71 -9.30 3.23
C ILE A 137 6.06 -10.68 2.65
N LEU A 138 6.30 -11.66 3.52
CA LEU A 138 6.71 -13.01 3.10
C LEU A 138 5.59 -13.80 2.43
N SER A 139 4.32 -13.47 2.69
CA SER A 139 3.17 -14.11 2.07
C SER A 139 2.82 -13.56 0.68
N ALA A 140 3.44 -12.46 0.27
CA ALA A 140 3.25 -11.91 -1.06
C ALA A 140 4.01 -12.76 -2.10
N ASP A 141 3.29 -13.28 -3.10
CA ASP A 141 3.88 -14.02 -4.21
C ASP A 141 3.51 -13.34 -5.55
N PRO A 142 4.40 -12.52 -6.11
CA PRO A 142 4.13 -11.83 -7.37
C PRO A 142 4.03 -12.77 -8.58
N ASN A 143 4.54 -14.00 -8.47
CA ASN A 143 4.44 -15.00 -9.55
C ASN A 143 3.15 -15.82 -9.48
N ASN A 144 2.45 -15.77 -8.33
CA ASN A 144 1.17 -16.42 -8.10
C ASN A 144 0.22 -15.45 -7.38
N SER A 145 -0.01 -14.31 -7.99
CA SER A 145 -0.68 -13.15 -7.38
C SER A 145 -2.20 -13.23 -7.37
N THR A 146 -2.79 -14.15 -8.14
CA THR A 146 -4.24 -14.30 -8.32
C THR A 146 -4.68 -15.74 -8.12
N VAL A 147 -5.98 -15.97 -7.88
CA VAL A 147 -6.56 -17.32 -7.76
C VAL A 147 -6.41 -18.09 -9.07
N ASP A 148 -6.70 -17.42 -10.18
CA ASP A 148 -6.48 -17.98 -11.52
C ASP A 148 -5.07 -17.64 -12.02
N PRO A 149 -4.45 -18.48 -12.85
CA PRO A 149 -3.14 -18.20 -13.42
C PRO A 149 -3.11 -16.85 -14.15
N SER A 150 -2.12 -16.01 -13.80
CA SER A 150 -1.92 -14.71 -14.45
C SER A 150 -0.82 -14.81 -15.50
N PRO A 151 -0.99 -14.21 -16.69
CA PRO A 151 0.04 -14.17 -17.73
C PRO A 151 1.16 -13.15 -17.44
N TYR A 152 1.12 -12.47 -16.32
CA TYR A 152 2.11 -11.47 -15.91
C TYR A 152 2.51 -11.66 -14.45
N VAL A 153 3.66 -11.11 -14.08
CA VAL A 153 4.10 -11.03 -12.68
C VAL A 153 3.25 -9.99 -11.95
N GLY A 154 2.71 -10.34 -10.79
CA GLY A 154 1.91 -9.43 -9.97
C GLY A 154 2.79 -8.32 -9.39
N ILE A 155 2.54 -7.09 -9.81
CA ILE A 155 3.18 -5.87 -9.35
C ILE A 155 2.14 -4.85 -8.91
N GLN A 156 2.58 -3.74 -8.32
CA GLN A 156 1.69 -2.64 -7.86
C GLN A 156 0.87 -2.00 -8.99
N PHE A 157 1.35 -2.09 -10.23
CA PHE A 157 0.75 -1.49 -11.42
C PHE A 157 1.21 -2.26 -12.67
N ALA A 158 0.52 -2.09 -13.78
CA ALA A 158 1.00 -2.58 -15.07
C ALA A 158 2.18 -1.70 -15.55
N ALA A 159 3.31 -2.34 -15.88
CA ALA A 159 4.55 -1.63 -16.26
C ALA A 159 4.52 -1.21 -17.75
N ILE A 160 3.49 -0.47 -18.14
CA ILE A 160 3.32 0.11 -19.47
C ILE A 160 3.12 1.63 -19.37
N PRO A 161 3.54 2.42 -20.37
CA PRO A 161 3.39 3.88 -20.36
C PRO A 161 1.94 4.36 -20.16
N GLU A 162 0.98 3.63 -20.68
CA GLU A 162 -0.45 3.98 -20.70
C GLU A 162 -1.12 3.76 -19.34
N PHE A 163 -0.51 2.98 -18.44
CA PHE A 163 -1.14 2.57 -17.18
C PHE A 163 -1.66 3.75 -16.35
N ALA A 164 -0.89 4.82 -16.23
CA ALA A 164 -1.29 5.97 -15.41
C ALA A 164 -2.57 6.65 -15.93
N GLY A 165 -2.70 6.76 -17.26
CA GLY A 165 -3.92 7.27 -17.93
C GLY A 165 -5.10 6.34 -17.69
N ILE A 166 -4.94 5.06 -18.03
CA ILE A 166 -5.97 4.02 -17.85
C ILE A 166 -6.44 3.98 -16.39
N ALA A 167 -5.50 3.91 -15.44
CA ALA A 167 -5.83 3.82 -14.02
C ALA A 167 -6.64 5.04 -13.55
N THR A 168 -6.31 6.24 -14.01
CA THR A 168 -7.05 7.47 -13.66
C THR A 168 -8.47 7.42 -14.17
N GLU A 169 -8.68 7.16 -15.47
CA GLU A 169 -10.01 7.15 -16.08
C GLU A 169 -10.89 6.02 -15.53
N VAL A 170 -10.35 4.81 -15.39
CA VAL A 170 -11.07 3.66 -14.79
C VAL A 170 -11.44 3.94 -13.33
N SER A 171 -10.56 4.58 -12.55
CA SER A 171 -10.86 4.94 -11.17
C SER A 171 -12.00 5.97 -11.06
N GLN A 172 -12.14 6.87 -12.02
CA GLN A 172 -13.25 7.83 -12.07
C GLN A 172 -14.58 7.12 -12.29
N GLU A 173 -14.64 6.10 -13.17
CA GLU A 173 -15.85 5.30 -13.37
C GLU A 173 -16.25 4.55 -12.10
N PHE A 174 -15.29 4.00 -11.35
CA PHE A 174 -15.57 3.34 -10.07
C PHE A 174 -16.02 4.34 -8.99
N SER A 175 -15.42 5.52 -8.94
CA SER A 175 -15.84 6.59 -8.04
C SER A 175 -17.29 7.03 -8.30
N ALA A 176 -17.70 7.07 -9.57
CA ALA A 176 -19.08 7.39 -9.95
C ALA A 176 -20.08 6.31 -9.48
N VAL A 177 -19.69 5.02 -9.45
CA VAL A 177 -20.50 3.95 -8.85
C VAL A 177 -20.66 4.18 -7.34
N TYR A 178 -19.58 4.46 -6.64
CA TYR A 178 -19.62 4.73 -5.20
C TYR A 178 -20.46 5.97 -4.88
N ALA A 179 -20.47 6.96 -5.75
CA ALA A 179 -21.32 8.15 -5.63
C ALA A 179 -22.79 7.91 -6.03
N GLY A 180 -23.14 6.69 -6.47
CA GLY A 180 -24.52 6.36 -6.92
C GLY A 180 -24.91 6.99 -8.27
N GLN A 181 -23.94 7.42 -9.07
CA GLN A 181 -24.15 8.11 -10.34
C GLN A 181 -24.30 7.16 -11.54
N GLN A 182 -23.84 5.93 -11.40
CA GLN A 182 -23.98 4.89 -12.44
C GLN A 182 -24.02 3.49 -11.83
N SER A 183 -24.46 2.50 -12.62
CA SER A 183 -24.47 1.11 -12.23
C SER A 183 -23.06 0.49 -12.27
N ILE A 184 -22.85 -0.60 -11.52
CA ILE A 184 -21.61 -1.39 -11.57
C ILE A 184 -21.39 -1.93 -13.00
N ALA A 185 -22.45 -2.41 -13.66
CA ALA A 185 -22.34 -2.97 -15.01
C ALA A 185 -21.88 -1.92 -16.04
N ASP A 186 -22.45 -0.71 -15.98
CA ASP A 186 -22.05 0.37 -16.88
C ASP A 186 -20.60 0.82 -16.62
N ALA A 187 -20.19 0.93 -15.36
CA ALA A 187 -18.82 1.29 -15.00
C ALA A 187 -17.81 0.26 -15.50
N LEU A 188 -18.09 -1.03 -15.33
CA LEU A 188 -17.22 -2.09 -15.83
C LEU A 188 -17.13 -2.10 -17.36
N ALA A 189 -18.25 -1.88 -18.07
CA ALA A 189 -18.27 -1.78 -19.53
C ALA A 189 -17.44 -0.60 -20.03
N LYS A 190 -17.58 0.57 -19.40
CA LYS A 190 -16.79 1.77 -19.73
C LYS A 190 -15.32 1.58 -19.42
N ALA A 191 -14.99 1.04 -18.24
CA ALA A 191 -13.61 0.76 -17.85
C ALA A 191 -12.91 -0.19 -18.84
N GLN A 192 -13.65 -1.20 -19.33
CA GLN A 192 -13.14 -2.11 -20.36
C GLN A 192 -12.93 -1.39 -21.70
N ALA A 193 -13.86 -0.53 -22.12
CA ALA A 193 -13.72 0.25 -23.34
C ALA A 193 -12.50 1.20 -23.28
N ILE A 194 -12.38 1.99 -22.20
CA ILE A 194 -11.24 2.89 -21.95
C ILE A 194 -9.91 2.12 -22.07
N THR A 195 -9.84 0.96 -21.42
CA THR A 195 -8.63 0.14 -21.45
C THR A 195 -8.34 -0.39 -22.86
N ASN A 196 -9.35 -0.88 -23.57
CA ASN A 196 -9.19 -1.39 -24.94
C ASN A 196 -8.72 -0.31 -25.90
N ASP A 197 -9.33 0.87 -25.86
CA ASP A 197 -9.00 2.01 -26.73
C ASP A 197 -7.54 2.47 -26.49
N ALA A 198 -7.13 2.57 -25.24
CA ALA A 198 -5.76 2.91 -24.89
C ALA A 198 -4.74 1.86 -25.38
N MET A 199 -5.05 0.57 -25.23
CA MET A 199 -4.20 -0.54 -25.66
C MET A 199 -4.12 -0.64 -27.19
N GLU A 200 -5.23 -0.35 -27.91
CA GLU A 200 -5.25 -0.30 -29.37
C GLU A 200 -4.44 0.89 -29.88
N ALA A 201 -4.64 2.09 -29.32
CA ALA A 201 -3.90 3.30 -29.66
C ALA A 201 -2.38 3.14 -29.44
N ALA A 202 -1.96 2.36 -28.45
CA ALA A 202 -0.57 2.04 -28.18
C ALA A 202 0.00 0.89 -29.03
N GLY A 203 -0.81 0.23 -29.86
CA GLY A 203 -0.39 -0.83 -30.75
C GLY A 203 -0.19 -2.20 -30.10
N TYR A 204 -0.81 -2.44 -28.94
CA TYR A 204 -0.78 -3.77 -28.27
C TYR A 204 -1.83 -4.75 -28.83
N ARG A 205 -2.75 -4.26 -29.64
CA ARG A 205 -3.78 -5.03 -30.33
C ARG A 205 -3.86 -4.65 -31.78
#